data_5c6cf113e7122660633f58097987f1cd
#
_entry.id   5c6cf113e7122660633f58097987f1cd
#
_cell.length_a   1.000
_cell.length_b   1.000
_cell.length_c   1.000
_cell.angle_alpha   90.00
_cell.angle_beta   90.00
_cell.angle_gamma   90.00
#
_symmetry.space_group_name_H-M   'P 1'
#
loop_
_entity.id
_entity.type
_entity.pdbx_description
1 polymer ?
#
loop_
_entity_poly.entity_id
_entity_poly.type
_entity_poly.pdbx_seq_one_letter_code
_entity_poly.pdbx_strand_id
1 'polypeptide(L)'
;MTEEQVAQPITIEFLKKNFADYSENNNVYSTTREQSPRYVDVFPCFGKFTISVFDETMDNVFTASTIGQLVTFLNLCGLQSFTSTLKM
;
A
#
# COMPACT_ATOMS: atom_id res chain seq x y z
N MET A 1 5.02 -11.68 7.68
CA MET A 1 4.05 -11.18 8.67
C MET A 1 3.33 -12.34 9.33
N THR A 2 3.01 -12.20 10.60
CA THR A 2 2.22 -13.19 11.34
C THR A 2 0.72 -13.01 11.01
N GLU A 3 -0.10 -14.02 11.39
CA GLU A 3 -1.56 -13.92 11.22
C GLU A 3 -2.14 -12.73 11.98
N GLU A 4 -1.61 -12.45 13.18
CA GLU A 4 -2.04 -11.28 13.96
C GLU A 4 -1.73 -9.97 13.24
N GLN A 5 -0.57 -9.86 12.62
CA GLN A 5 -0.17 -8.66 11.91
C GLN A 5 -1.04 -8.42 10.67
N VAL A 6 -1.32 -9.45 9.89
CA VAL A 6 -2.15 -9.29 8.67
C VAL A 6 -3.61 -8.99 9.00
N ALA A 7 -4.09 -9.39 10.18
CA ALA A 7 -5.45 -9.09 10.61
C ALA A 7 -5.63 -7.66 11.14
N GLN A 8 -4.54 -6.94 11.39
CA GLN A 8 -4.63 -5.57 11.91
C GLN A 8 -5.12 -4.60 10.86
N PRO A 9 -5.87 -3.56 11.27
CA PRO A 9 -6.29 -2.54 10.31
C PRO A 9 -5.11 -1.73 9.80
N ILE A 10 -5.24 -1.21 8.58
CA ILE A 10 -4.29 -0.26 8.05
C ILE A 10 -4.40 1.04 8.85
N THR A 11 -3.26 1.58 9.30
CA THR A 11 -3.21 2.84 10.04
C THR A 11 -2.35 3.86 9.30
N ILE A 12 -2.55 5.14 9.60
CA ILE A 12 -1.72 6.21 9.07
C ILE A 12 -0.25 6.00 9.47
N GLU A 13 0.00 5.54 10.70
CA GLU A 13 1.35 5.26 11.17
C GLU A 13 2.04 4.17 10.35
N PHE A 14 1.31 3.10 10.03
CA PHE A 14 1.81 2.04 9.16
C PHE A 14 2.16 2.59 7.77
N LEU A 15 1.30 3.43 7.21
CA LEU A 15 1.52 4.01 5.88
C LEU A 15 2.73 4.95 5.89
N LYS A 16 2.87 5.80 6.89
CA LYS A 16 4.04 6.69 7.00
C LYS A 16 5.34 5.93 7.14
N LYS A 17 5.30 4.78 7.82
CA LYS A 17 6.49 3.95 8.02
C LYS A 17 6.95 3.25 6.74
N ASN A 18 6.01 2.86 5.87
CA ASN A 18 6.27 1.98 4.74
C ASN A 18 6.19 2.66 3.38
N PHE A 19 5.58 3.84 3.30
CA PHE A 19 5.42 4.60 2.06
C PHE A 19 6.14 5.95 2.24
N ALA A 20 7.26 6.11 1.56
CA ALA A 20 8.19 7.20 1.83
C ALA A 20 7.68 8.57 1.40
N ASP A 21 6.86 8.62 0.35
CA ASP A 21 6.33 9.87 -0.17
C ASP A 21 4.92 10.12 0.35
N TYR A 22 4.71 11.28 0.92
CA TYR A 22 3.41 11.69 1.42
C TYR A 22 3.04 13.07 0.87
N SER A 23 1.86 13.16 0.28
CA SER A 23 1.32 14.43 -0.21
C SER A 23 0.20 14.90 0.71
N GLU A 24 0.44 15.98 1.45
CA GLU A 24 -0.58 16.56 2.34
C GLU A 24 -1.79 17.09 1.57
N ASN A 25 -1.54 17.68 0.41
CA ASN A 25 -2.61 18.29 -0.40
C ASN A 25 -3.62 17.26 -0.88
N ASN A 26 -3.15 16.04 -1.19
CA ASN A 26 -3.98 14.98 -1.73
C ASN A 26 -4.25 13.86 -0.71
N ASN A 27 -3.62 13.94 0.46
CA ASN A 27 -3.71 12.91 1.50
C ASN A 27 -3.37 11.52 0.95
N VAL A 28 -2.27 11.43 0.19
CA VAL A 28 -1.85 10.21 -0.50
C VAL A 28 -0.50 9.76 0.03
N TYR A 29 -0.37 8.47 0.28
CA TYR A 29 0.87 7.80 0.68
C TYR A 29 1.38 6.98 -0.49
N SER A 30 2.58 7.29 -0.98
CA SER A 30 3.09 6.73 -2.23
C SER A 30 4.44 6.05 -2.07
N THR A 31 4.73 5.11 -2.97
CA THR A 31 6.07 4.55 -3.13
C THR A 31 6.83 5.33 -4.20
N THR A 32 8.17 5.25 -4.11
CA THR A 32 9.05 5.67 -5.21
C THR A 32 9.45 4.44 -6.01
N ARG A 33 10.04 4.65 -7.19
CA ARG A 33 10.58 3.54 -7.99
C ARG A 33 11.74 2.81 -7.30
N GLU A 34 12.40 3.46 -6.36
CA GLU A 34 13.44 2.83 -5.55
C GLU A 34 12.86 1.77 -4.61
N GLN A 35 11.62 2.00 -4.15
CA GLN A 35 10.93 1.09 -3.24
C GLN A 35 10.16 0.01 -3.99
N SER A 36 9.68 0.30 -5.19
CA SER A 36 8.79 -0.58 -5.94
C SER A 36 9.02 -0.38 -7.44
N PRO A 37 8.97 -1.46 -8.25
CA PRO A 37 9.06 -1.33 -9.72
C PRO A 37 7.84 -0.62 -10.33
N ARG A 38 6.76 -0.46 -9.57
CA ARG A 38 5.56 0.26 -9.98
C ARG A 38 5.22 1.31 -8.92
N TYR A 39 4.44 2.30 -9.31
CA TYR A 39 3.94 3.29 -8.35
C TYR A 39 2.76 2.71 -7.59
N VAL A 40 2.79 2.88 -6.28
CA VAL A 40 1.69 2.47 -5.40
C VAL A 40 1.23 3.71 -4.64
N ASP A 41 -0.04 4.06 -4.79
CA ASP A 41 -0.66 5.14 -4.04
C ASP A 41 -1.69 4.54 -3.10
N VAL A 42 -1.69 4.99 -1.85
CA VAL A 42 -2.67 4.60 -0.85
C VAL A 42 -3.29 5.86 -0.27
N PHE A 43 -4.61 5.93 -0.26
CA PHE A 43 -5.31 7.10 0.28
C PHE A 43 -6.58 6.70 1.01
N PRO A 44 -6.94 7.43 2.09
CA PRO A 44 -8.15 7.14 2.86
C PRO A 44 -9.40 7.40 2.03
N CYS A 45 -10.40 6.53 2.17
CA CYS A 45 -11.68 6.68 1.49
C CYS A 45 -12.78 6.02 2.30
N PHE A 46 -13.69 6.81 2.87
CA PHE A 46 -14.86 6.33 3.63
C PHE A 46 -14.53 5.27 4.68
N GLY A 47 -13.50 5.53 5.50
CA GLY A 47 -13.11 4.61 6.58
C GLY A 47 -12.29 3.43 6.14
N LYS A 48 -11.98 3.31 4.85
CA LYS A 48 -11.11 2.30 4.27
C LYS A 48 -9.98 2.98 3.52
N PHE A 49 -9.11 2.18 2.90
CA PHE A 49 -8.01 2.72 2.11
C PHE A 49 -8.12 2.20 0.68
N THR A 50 -8.07 3.12 -0.27
CA THR A 50 -7.97 2.77 -1.68
C THR A 50 -6.51 2.65 -2.05
N ILE A 51 -6.16 1.57 -2.72
CA ILE A 51 -4.81 1.25 -3.14
C ILE A 51 -4.79 1.21 -4.66
N SER A 52 -3.94 2.04 -5.27
CA SER A 52 -3.78 2.10 -6.71
C SER A 52 -2.36 1.66 -7.06
N VAL A 53 -2.22 0.63 -7.87
CA VAL A 53 -0.94 0.16 -8.40
C VAL A 53 -0.91 0.44 -9.88
N PHE A 54 0.03 1.26 -10.31
CA PHE A 54 0.05 1.69 -11.71
C PHE A 54 1.47 1.83 -12.27
N ASP A 55 1.57 1.66 -13.56
CA ASP A 55 2.73 2.00 -14.37
C ASP A 55 2.24 2.53 -15.74
N GLU A 56 3.12 2.59 -16.72
CA GLU A 56 2.75 3.11 -18.04
C GLU A 56 1.72 2.25 -18.78
N THR A 57 1.57 0.98 -18.38
CA THR A 57 0.76 0.00 -19.10
C THR A 57 -0.43 -0.52 -18.32
N MET A 58 -0.51 -0.27 -17.00
CA MET A 58 -1.55 -0.84 -16.16
C MET A 58 -1.95 0.12 -15.03
N ASP A 59 -3.19 0.00 -14.60
CA ASP A 59 -3.73 0.70 -13.44
C ASP A 59 -4.71 -0.25 -12.76
N ASN A 60 -4.35 -0.73 -11.56
CA ASN A 60 -5.17 -1.62 -10.76
C ASN A 60 -5.51 -0.93 -9.45
N VAL A 61 -6.80 -0.95 -9.10
CA VAL A 61 -7.32 -0.28 -7.91
C VAL A 61 -8.05 -1.29 -7.03
N PHE A 62 -7.81 -1.21 -5.73
CA PHE A 62 -8.44 -2.08 -4.74
C PHE A 62 -8.71 -1.31 -3.46
N THR A 63 -9.79 -1.66 -2.76
CA THR A 63 -10.12 -1.06 -1.46
C THR A 63 -9.84 -2.08 -0.36
N ALA A 64 -9.07 -1.68 0.63
CA ALA A 64 -8.66 -2.55 1.74
C ALA A 64 -8.87 -1.87 3.08
N SER A 65 -9.14 -2.66 4.11
CA SER A 65 -9.21 -2.19 5.49
C SER A 65 -8.15 -2.83 6.38
N THR A 66 -7.60 -3.98 6.01
CA THR A 66 -6.56 -4.67 6.78
C THR A 66 -5.23 -4.71 6.04
N ILE A 67 -4.15 -4.87 6.80
CA ILE A 67 -2.80 -4.99 6.25
C ILE A 67 -2.71 -6.24 5.36
N GLY A 68 -3.36 -7.34 5.77
CA GLY A 68 -3.38 -8.56 4.95
C GLY A 68 -4.02 -8.36 3.59
N GLN A 69 -5.10 -7.59 3.51
CA GLN A 69 -5.73 -7.26 2.23
C GLN A 69 -4.80 -6.43 1.34
N LEU A 70 -4.11 -5.45 1.92
CA LEU A 70 -3.13 -4.65 1.21
C LEU A 70 -2.00 -5.53 0.65
N VAL A 71 -1.42 -6.37 1.49
CA VAL A 71 -0.32 -7.25 1.10
C VAL A 71 -0.76 -8.23 0.01
N THR A 72 -1.93 -8.84 0.15
CA THR A 72 -2.46 -9.77 -0.85
C THR A 72 -2.63 -9.10 -2.20
N PHE A 73 -3.21 -7.89 -2.22
CA PHE A 73 -3.40 -7.15 -3.46
C PHE A 73 -2.06 -6.81 -4.11
N LEU A 74 -1.10 -6.29 -3.34
CA LEU A 74 0.22 -5.94 -3.88
C LEU A 74 0.95 -7.18 -4.41
N ASN A 75 0.84 -8.33 -3.74
CA ASN A 75 1.43 -9.58 -4.21
C ASN A 75 0.82 -10.02 -5.54
N LEU A 76 -0.50 -9.88 -5.70
CA LEU A 76 -1.17 -10.18 -6.96
C LEU A 76 -0.71 -9.27 -8.10
N CYS A 77 -0.27 -8.07 -7.78
CA CYS A 77 0.29 -7.14 -8.74
C CYS A 77 1.79 -7.37 -9.02
N GLY A 78 2.37 -8.44 -8.47
CA GLY A 78 3.78 -8.77 -8.71
C GLY A 78 4.76 -8.01 -7.83
N LEU A 79 4.32 -7.50 -6.69
CA LEU A 79 5.15 -6.66 -5.82
C LEU A 79 5.62 -7.40 -4.56
N GLN A 80 5.92 -8.70 -4.66
CA GLN A 80 6.36 -9.50 -3.51
C GLN A 80 7.65 -8.98 -2.91
N SER A 81 8.58 -8.49 -3.70
CA SER A 81 9.84 -7.94 -3.19
C SER A 81 9.60 -6.68 -2.36
N PHE A 82 8.62 -5.87 -2.73
CA PHE A 82 8.23 -4.72 -1.92
C PHE A 82 7.51 -5.14 -0.65
N THR A 83 6.53 -6.04 -0.75
CA THR A 83 5.75 -6.46 0.44
C THR A 83 6.62 -7.16 1.47
N SER A 84 7.69 -7.82 1.06
CA SER A 84 8.63 -8.46 2.00
C SER A 84 9.40 -7.44 2.85
N THR A 85 9.43 -6.17 2.46
CA THR A 85 10.09 -5.12 3.22
C THR A 85 9.18 -4.38 4.19
N LEU A 86 7.87 -4.65 4.16
CA LEU A 86 6.90 -3.93 5.01
C LEU A 86 7.15 -4.20 6.49
N LYS A 87 7.05 -3.14 7.30
CA LYS A 87 7.29 -3.17 8.74
C LYS A 87 6.04 -2.75 9.50
N MET A 88 5.81 -3.40 10.63
CA MET A 88 4.76 -3.00 11.57
C MET A 88 5.23 -1.83 12.46
#